data_6245234700d73b0a86290a6a3b4338f5
#
_entry.id   6245234700d73b0a86290a6a3b4338f5
#
_cell.length_a   1.000
_cell.length_b   1.000
_cell.length_c   1.000
_cell.angle_alpha   90.00
_cell.angle_beta   90.00
_cell.angle_gamma   90.00
#
_symmetry.space_group_name_H-M   'P 1'
#
loop_
_entity.id
_entity.type
_entity.pdbx_description
1 polymer ?
#
loop_
_entity_poly.entity_id
_entity_poly.type
_entity_poly.pdbx_seq_one_letter_code
_entity_poly.pdbx_strand_id
1 'polypeptide(L)'
;GFDDIAIMRYPDVEKINHVHHAGNSSGIVDGSAAVLIGTKEAGEKYGLKARARIVSMASIGSEPAIMLTGPEFAAQKALARAGMDKSDIDVWELNEAFASVVLRFMEAMHVDHTDINVNGGAIAMGHPLGATGAMILGTVLDELERSGKSTALTTLCIGAGMGTATIIERVN
;
A
#
# COMPACT_ATOMS: atom_id res chain seq x y z
N GLY A 1 29.58 5.52 1.10
CA GLY A 1 28.49 4.56 0.90
C GLY A 1 27.12 5.15 1.18
N PHE A 2 26.08 4.34 1.19
CA PHE A 2 24.70 4.84 1.43
C PHE A 2 24.54 5.40 2.85
N ASP A 3 25.24 4.86 3.84
CA ASP A 3 25.22 5.36 5.21
C ASP A 3 25.74 6.79 5.29
N ASP A 4 26.83 7.09 4.61
CA ASP A 4 27.39 8.43 4.59
C ASP A 4 26.42 9.46 4.02
N ILE A 5 25.70 9.09 2.93
CA ILE A 5 24.67 9.94 2.30
C ILE A 5 23.51 10.16 3.28
N ALA A 6 23.04 9.11 3.96
CA ALA A 6 21.95 9.22 4.90
C ALA A 6 22.34 10.08 6.12
N ILE A 7 23.54 9.89 6.68
CA ILE A 7 24.06 10.68 7.81
C ILE A 7 24.25 12.15 7.38
N MET A 8 24.75 12.42 6.19
CA MET A 8 24.84 13.79 5.68
C MET A 8 23.46 14.48 5.60
N ARG A 9 22.42 13.74 5.28
CA ARG A 9 21.03 14.26 5.22
C ARG A 9 20.42 14.42 6.61
N TYR A 10 20.79 13.55 7.53
CA TYR A 10 20.29 13.51 8.92
C TYR A 10 21.44 13.62 9.91
N PRO A 11 22.03 14.84 10.09
CA PRO A 11 23.26 15.04 10.87
C PRO A 11 23.12 14.73 12.37
N ASP A 12 21.88 14.67 12.87
CA ASP A 12 21.61 14.28 14.26
C ASP A 12 21.72 12.77 14.49
N VAL A 13 21.86 11.97 13.41
CA VAL A 13 22.04 10.52 13.47
C VAL A 13 23.54 10.20 13.44
N GLU A 14 24.08 9.80 14.58
CA GLU A 14 25.52 9.47 14.69
C GLU A 14 25.90 8.21 13.92
N LYS A 15 24.98 7.22 13.87
CA LYS A 15 25.24 5.91 13.29
C LYS A 15 23.95 5.27 12.79
N ILE A 16 24.00 4.65 11.61
CA ILE A 16 22.93 3.79 11.11
C ILE A 16 22.98 2.43 11.82
N ASN A 17 21.86 2.04 12.42
CA ASN A 17 21.69 0.71 12.99
C ASN A 17 21.00 -0.18 11.95
N HIS A 18 21.76 -1.11 11.36
CA HIS A 18 21.28 -2.00 10.33
C HIS A 18 20.41 -3.13 10.91
N VAL A 19 19.09 -2.91 10.95
CA VAL A 19 18.12 -3.85 11.53
C VAL A 19 17.35 -4.67 10.50
N HIS A 20 17.47 -4.33 9.20
CA HIS A 20 16.81 -5.07 8.13
C HIS A 20 17.57 -6.38 7.84
N HIS A 21 16.83 -7.46 7.71
CA HIS A 21 17.33 -8.79 7.36
C HIS A 21 16.21 -9.59 6.66
N ALA A 22 16.53 -10.76 6.14
CA ALA A 22 15.57 -11.57 5.38
C ALA A 22 14.27 -11.91 6.13
N GLY A 23 14.31 -11.99 7.46
CA GLY A 23 13.15 -12.31 8.28
C GLY A 23 12.19 -11.14 8.55
N ASN A 24 12.58 -9.91 8.20
CA ASN A 24 11.73 -8.72 8.35
C ASN A 24 11.64 -7.89 7.07
N SER A 25 11.95 -8.51 5.94
CA SER A 25 11.94 -7.91 4.61
C SER A 25 11.25 -8.84 3.63
N SER A 26 10.59 -8.29 2.63
CA SER A 26 9.99 -9.10 1.56
C SER A 26 11.07 -9.72 0.65
N GLY A 27 10.86 -10.96 0.25
CA GLY A 27 11.66 -11.57 -0.81
C GLY A 27 11.24 -11.03 -2.19
N ILE A 28 12.21 -10.71 -3.05
CA ILE A 28 11.93 -10.45 -4.46
C ILE A 28 11.70 -11.82 -5.12
N VAL A 29 10.53 -11.99 -5.71
CA VAL A 29 10.07 -13.26 -6.26
C VAL A 29 9.42 -13.06 -7.64
N ASP A 30 9.21 -14.13 -8.36
CA ASP A 30 8.40 -14.14 -9.58
C ASP A 30 6.90 -14.18 -9.21
N GLY A 31 6.10 -13.51 -10.03
CA GLY A 31 4.65 -13.49 -9.85
C GLY A 31 3.94 -12.73 -10.96
N SER A 32 2.67 -13.01 -11.12
CA SER A 32 1.81 -12.31 -12.07
C SER A 32 0.44 -12.07 -11.45
N ALA A 33 -0.20 -10.96 -11.85
CA ALA A 33 -1.56 -10.63 -11.47
C ALA A 33 -2.23 -9.83 -12.58
N ALA A 34 -3.54 -9.93 -12.66
CA ALA A 34 -4.32 -9.17 -13.64
C ALA A 34 -5.57 -8.60 -12.97
N VAL A 35 -5.85 -7.33 -13.21
CA VAL A 35 -7.07 -6.64 -12.79
C VAL A 35 -7.75 -6.05 -14.01
N LEU A 36 -9.02 -6.40 -14.22
CA LEU A 36 -9.81 -5.81 -15.28
C LEU A 36 -10.47 -4.51 -14.78
N ILE A 37 -10.12 -3.41 -15.43
CA ILE A 37 -10.65 -2.08 -15.10
C ILE A 37 -11.38 -1.53 -16.32
N GLY A 38 -12.52 -0.91 -16.09
CA GLY A 38 -13.31 -0.27 -17.14
C GLY A 38 -14.30 0.74 -16.59
N THR A 39 -14.98 1.44 -17.50
CA THR A 39 -16.10 2.31 -17.11
C THR A 39 -17.35 1.46 -16.85
N LYS A 40 -18.32 2.04 -16.16
CA LYS A 40 -19.61 1.40 -15.90
C LYS A 40 -20.29 0.99 -17.23
N GLU A 41 -20.26 1.89 -18.21
CA GLU A 41 -20.85 1.67 -19.54
C GLU A 41 -20.17 0.51 -20.29
N ALA A 42 -18.85 0.38 -20.15
CA ALA A 42 -18.12 -0.76 -20.73
C ALA A 42 -18.54 -2.07 -20.04
N GLY A 43 -18.66 -2.08 -18.71
CA GLY A 43 -19.17 -3.22 -17.96
C GLY A 43 -20.54 -3.67 -18.44
N GLU A 44 -21.48 -2.75 -18.54
CA GLU A 44 -22.84 -3.00 -19.02
C GLU A 44 -22.84 -3.54 -20.47
N LYS A 45 -22.06 -2.91 -21.36
CA LYS A 45 -21.95 -3.31 -22.76
C LYS A 45 -21.47 -4.75 -22.96
N TYR A 46 -20.53 -5.19 -22.13
CA TYR A 46 -19.92 -6.52 -22.24
C TYR A 46 -20.48 -7.54 -21.24
N GLY A 47 -21.52 -7.19 -20.50
CA GLY A 47 -22.14 -8.08 -19.52
C GLY A 47 -21.25 -8.41 -18.33
N LEU A 48 -20.30 -7.52 -17.99
CA LEU A 48 -19.39 -7.69 -16.89
C LEU A 48 -19.96 -7.09 -15.61
N LYS A 49 -19.87 -7.84 -14.51
CA LYS A 49 -20.31 -7.37 -13.20
C LYS A 49 -19.14 -6.73 -12.47
N ALA A 50 -19.27 -5.46 -12.13
CA ALA A 50 -18.28 -4.78 -11.28
C ALA A 50 -18.32 -5.38 -9.86
N ARG A 51 -17.13 -5.62 -9.27
CA ARG A 51 -16.96 -6.04 -7.88
C ARG A 51 -16.69 -4.85 -6.97
N ALA A 52 -15.95 -3.86 -7.47
CA ALA A 52 -15.66 -2.61 -6.76
C ALA A 52 -15.59 -1.43 -7.72
N ARG A 53 -15.63 -0.23 -7.17
CA ARG A 53 -15.28 1.01 -7.86
C ARG A 53 -14.00 1.60 -7.29
N ILE A 54 -13.20 2.22 -8.13
CA ILE A 54 -12.07 3.04 -7.69
C ILE A 54 -12.63 4.40 -7.26
N VAL A 55 -12.46 4.74 -5.98
CA VAL A 55 -12.93 6.00 -5.40
C VAL A 55 -11.89 7.10 -5.63
N SER A 56 -10.62 6.81 -5.34
CA SER A 56 -9.54 7.77 -5.46
C SER A 56 -8.21 7.06 -5.66
N MET A 57 -7.28 7.75 -6.30
CA MET A 57 -5.89 7.33 -6.43
C MET A 57 -4.97 8.53 -6.22
N ALA A 58 -3.79 8.27 -5.65
CA ALA A 58 -2.76 9.27 -5.50
C ALA A 58 -1.36 8.66 -5.64
N SER A 59 -0.46 9.44 -6.19
CA SER A 59 0.99 9.18 -6.17
C SER A 59 1.70 10.42 -5.67
N ILE A 60 2.81 10.23 -4.96
CA ILE A 60 3.63 11.31 -4.40
C ILE A 60 5.12 11.00 -4.52
N GLY A 61 5.93 12.04 -4.46
CA GLY A 61 7.33 11.96 -4.04
C GLY A 61 7.44 12.33 -2.57
N SER A 62 8.29 11.62 -1.85
CA SER A 62 8.62 11.86 -0.44
C SER A 62 10.13 11.97 -0.24
N GLU A 63 10.64 11.64 0.93
CA GLU A 63 12.06 11.71 1.26
C GLU A 63 12.86 10.61 0.52
N PRO A 64 13.77 10.96 -0.41
CA PRO A 64 14.47 9.96 -1.21
C PRO A 64 15.58 9.21 -0.47
N ALA A 65 16.17 9.80 0.59
CA ALA A 65 17.29 9.18 1.29
C ALA A 65 16.87 7.95 2.11
N ILE A 66 15.71 8.00 2.76
CA ILE A 66 15.16 6.88 3.54
C ILE A 66 14.09 6.08 2.79
N MET A 67 13.61 6.56 1.67
CA MET A 67 12.78 5.90 0.64
C MET A 67 11.41 5.34 1.08
N LEU A 68 11.11 5.16 2.36
CA LEU A 68 10.04 4.26 2.81
C LEU A 68 8.81 4.97 3.39
N THR A 69 8.78 6.30 3.40
CA THR A 69 7.70 7.10 4.01
C THR A 69 6.57 7.48 3.03
N GLY A 70 6.72 7.15 1.75
CA GLY A 70 5.76 7.49 0.70
C GLY A 70 4.31 7.04 0.94
N PRO A 71 4.05 5.83 1.47
CA PRO A 71 2.70 5.32 1.71
C PRO A 71 1.82 6.23 2.55
N GLU A 72 2.34 6.80 3.63
CA GLU A 72 1.64 7.74 4.51
C GLU A 72 1.09 8.93 3.73
N PHE A 73 1.96 9.63 3.00
CA PHE A 73 1.59 10.83 2.24
C PHE A 73 0.68 10.51 1.05
N ALA A 74 0.88 9.36 0.41
CA ALA A 74 0.01 8.91 -0.67
C ALA A 74 -1.41 8.59 -0.16
N ALA A 75 -1.52 7.91 0.99
CA ALA A 75 -2.79 7.61 1.64
C ALA A 75 -3.54 8.88 2.05
N GLN A 76 -2.87 9.82 2.72
CA GLN A 76 -3.44 11.11 3.09
C GLN A 76 -3.96 11.89 1.86
N LYS A 77 -3.17 11.90 0.78
CA LYS A 77 -3.58 12.57 -0.47
C LYS A 77 -4.77 11.88 -1.15
N ALA A 78 -4.82 10.54 -1.12
CA ALA A 78 -5.95 9.79 -1.67
C ALA A 78 -7.23 10.04 -0.88
N LEU A 79 -7.15 10.02 0.46
CA LEU A 79 -8.27 10.37 1.35
C LEU A 79 -8.77 11.79 1.11
N ALA A 80 -7.89 12.77 1.09
CA ALA A 80 -8.25 14.16 0.83
C ALA A 80 -8.94 14.35 -0.53
N ARG A 81 -8.47 13.66 -1.58
CA ARG A 81 -9.11 13.69 -2.91
C ARG A 81 -10.50 13.05 -2.92
N ALA A 82 -10.71 12.04 -2.09
CA ALA A 82 -12.00 11.37 -1.94
C ALA A 82 -12.97 12.14 -1.05
N GLY A 83 -12.50 13.14 -0.29
CA GLY A 83 -13.28 13.79 0.77
C GLY A 83 -13.59 12.83 1.92
N MET A 84 -12.70 11.87 2.17
CA MET A 84 -12.84 10.83 3.19
C MET A 84 -11.86 11.04 4.33
N ASP A 85 -12.23 10.57 5.49
CA ASP A 85 -11.36 10.44 6.66
C ASP A 85 -10.85 9.00 6.79
N LYS A 86 -9.81 8.80 7.60
CA LYS A 86 -9.27 7.45 7.86
C LYS A 86 -10.29 6.49 8.48
N SER A 87 -11.25 7.00 9.24
CA SER A 87 -12.36 6.22 9.81
C SER A 87 -13.36 5.68 8.80
N ASP A 88 -13.29 6.16 7.56
CA ASP A 88 -14.12 5.66 6.46
C ASP A 88 -13.48 4.44 5.76
N ILE A 89 -12.28 4.04 6.18
CA ILE A 89 -11.57 2.89 5.62
C ILE A 89 -11.71 1.69 6.55
N ASP A 90 -12.37 0.66 6.06
CA ASP A 90 -12.62 -0.59 6.80
C ASP A 90 -11.43 -1.55 6.81
N VAL A 91 -10.63 -1.55 5.75
CA VAL A 91 -9.46 -2.44 5.58
C VAL A 91 -8.30 -1.68 4.97
N TRP A 92 -7.14 -1.81 5.60
CA TRP A 92 -5.89 -1.24 5.13
C TRP A 92 -5.00 -2.34 4.57
N GLU A 93 -4.40 -2.09 3.42
CA GLU A 93 -3.45 -3.02 2.79
C GLU A 93 -2.21 -2.26 2.34
N LEU A 94 -1.10 -2.53 2.98
CA LEU A 94 0.19 -1.93 2.68
C LEU A 94 1.17 -3.02 2.25
N ASN A 95 1.81 -2.85 1.10
CA ASN A 95 2.88 -3.77 0.71
C ASN A 95 3.99 -3.80 1.77
N GLU A 96 4.25 -4.96 2.31
CA GLU A 96 5.27 -5.20 3.34
C GLU A 96 6.67 -5.29 2.71
N ALA A 97 7.15 -4.22 2.08
CA ALA A 97 8.52 -4.21 1.57
C ALA A 97 9.53 -4.52 2.68
N PHE A 98 9.30 -3.93 3.85
CA PHE A 98 10.02 -4.15 5.12
C PHE A 98 9.05 -3.98 6.29
N ALA A 99 9.29 -4.66 7.40
CA ALA A 99 8.48 -4.47 8.61
C ALA A 99 8.47 -3.00 9.08
N SER A 100 9.59 -2.29 8.92
CA SER A 100 9.70 -0.86 9.26
C SER A 100 8.73 0.04 8.48
N VAL A 101 8.38 -0.32 7.24
CA VAL A 101 7.38 0.42 6.43
C VAL A 101 6.00 0.31 7.06
N VAL A 102 5.62 -0.90 7.47
CA VAL A 102 4.32 -1.15 8.10
C VAL A 102 4.24 -0.44 9.45
N LEU A 103 5.26 -0.60 10.30
CA LEU A 103 5.32 0.04 11.61
C LEU A 103 5.26 1.57 11.51
N ARG A 104 6.02 2.15 10.59
CA ARG A 104 6.01 3.59 10.35
C ARG A 104 4.64 4.08 9.86
N PHE A 105 4.01 3.34 8.95
CA PHE A 105 2.68 3.68 8.45
C PHE A 105 1.62 3.62 9.55
N MET A 106 1.62 2.54 10.35
CA MET A 106 0.72 2.38 11.49
C MET A 106 0.84 3.54 12.47
N GLU A 107 2.06 3.94 12.82
CA GLU A 107 2.34 5.09 13.70
C GLU A 107 1.80 6.39 13.08
N ALA A 108 2.15 6.69 11.84
CA ALA A 108 1.81 7.93 11.17
C ALA A 108 0.31 8.10 10.90
N MET A 109 -0.36 7.02 10.53
CA MET A 109 -1.78 7.01 10.19
C MET A 109 -2.66 6.65 11.39
N HIS A 110 -2.07 6.24 12.54
CA HIS A 110 -2.79 5.72 13.70
C HIS A 110 -3.74 4.58 13.33
N VAL A 111 -3.23 3.61 12.56
CA VAL A 111 -3.94 2.39 12.16
C VAL A 111 -3.54 1.27 13.09
N ASP A 112 -4.52 0.52 13.61
CA ASP A 112 -4.25 -0.64 14.45
C ASP A 112 -3.74 -1.82 13.61
N HIS A 113 -2.91 -2.65 14.22
CA HIS A 113 -2.36 -3.85 13.58
C HIS A 113 -3.46 -4.83 13.13
N THR A 114 -4.60 -4.82 13.77
CA THR A 114 -5.75 -5.68 13.43
C THR A 114 -6.49 -5.24 12.17
N ASP A 115 -6.27 -4.01 11.70
CA ASP A 115 -6.97 -3.43 10.55
C ASP A 115 -6.11 -3.36 9.28
N ILE A 116 -4.80 -3.69 9.40
CA ILE A 116 -3.86 -3.65 8.29
C ILE A 116 -3.32 -5.03 7.95
N ASN A 117 -3.23 -5.34 6.65
CA ASN A 117 -2.69 -6.60 6.13
C ASN A 117 -3.29 -7.83 6.82
N VAL A 118 -4.62 -7.82 6.98
CA VAL A 118 -5.37 -8.80 7.77
C VAL A 118 -5.23 -10.25 7.25
N ASN A 119 -4.78 -10.43 6.02
CA ASN A 119 -4.50 -11.72 5.41
C ASN A 119 -2.98 -12.02 5.28
N GLY A 120 -2.15 -11.28 5.99
CA GLY A 120 -0.70 -11.34 5.85
C GLY A 120 -0.19 -10.55 4.65
N GLY A 121 1.11 -10.56 4.39
CA GLY A 121 1.72 -9.71 3.37
C GLY A 121 3.03 -10.24 2.80
N ALA A 122 3.75 -9.36 2.14
CA ALA A 122 4.91 -9.68 1.30
C ALA A 122 6.12 -10.24 2.07
N ILE A 123 6.25 -10.00 3.37
CA ILE A 123 7.32 -10.62 4.16
C ILE A 123 7.19 -12.14 4.14
N ALA A 124 5.94 -12.65 4.21
CA ALA A 124 5.67 -14.08 4.16
C ALA A 124 5.51 -14.61 2.73
N MET A 125 4.85 -13.86 1.83
CA MET A 125 4.42 -14.33 0.52
C MET A 125 5.36 -13.92 -0.63
N GLY A 126 6.23 -12.94 -0.41
CA GLY A 126 7.08 -12.37 -1.44
C GLY A 126 6.47 -11.13 -2.12
N HIS A 127 7.34 -10.42 -2.83
CA HIS A 127 7.06 -9.15 -3.51
C HIS A 127 7.46 -9.23 -4.98
N PRO A 128 6.61 -9.72 -5.87
CA PRO A 128 6.84 -9.69 -7.32
C PRO A 128 6.54 -8.28 -7.84
N LEU A 129 7.52 -7.40 -7.76
CA LEU A 129 7.50 -5.94 -7.94
C LEU A 129 6.43 -5.42 -8.93
N GLY A 130 6.42 -5.95 -10.16
CA GLY A 130 5.46 -5.53 -11.19
C GLY A 130 4.04 -6.03 -11.00
N ALA A 131 3.83 -7.07 -10.21
CA ALA A 131 2.52 -7.69 -9.97
C ALA A 131 1.88 -7.24 -8.64
N THR A 132 2.68 -6.83 -7.66
CA THR A 132 2.22 -6.63 -6.28
C THR A 132 1.04 -5.65 -6.16
N GLY A 133 1.04 -4.55 -6.91
CA GLY A 133 -0.07 -3.60 -6.88
C GLY A 133 -1.42 -4.24 -7.23
N ALA A 134 -1.44 -5.07 -8.27
CA ALA A 134 -2.63 -5.83 -8.67
C ALA A 134 -2.97 -6.95 -7.67
N MET A 135 -1.96 -7.60 -7.08
CA MET A 135 -2.15 -8.65 -6.06
C MET A 135 -2.84 -8.10 -4.81
N ILE A 136 -2.30 -7.04 -4.20
CA ILE A 136 -2.87 -6.49 -2.97
C ILE A 136 -4.25 -5.86 -3.20
N LEU A 137 -4.49 -5.33 -4.40
CA LEU A 137 -5.82 -4.85 -4.78
C LEU A 137 -6.84 -6.00 -4.84
N GLY A 138 -6.44 -7.13 -5.41
CA GLY A 138 -7.25 -8.36 -5.42
C GLY A 138 -7.49 -8.90 -4.01
N THR A 139 -6.43 -9.00 -3.21
CA THR A 139 -6.49 -9.49 -1.82
C THR A 139 -7.48 -8.67 -0.98
N VAL A 140 -7.37 -7.35 -1.03
CA VAL A 140 -8.26 -6.49 -0.24
C VAL A 140 -9.70 -6.53 -0.74
N LEU A 141 -9.92 -6.66 -2.06
CA LEU A 141 -11.27 -6.80 -2.62
C LEU A 141 -11.93 -8.10 -2.17
N ASP A 142 -11.20 -9.22 -2.21
CA ASP A 142 -11.68 -10.50 -1.69
C ASP A 142 -11.98 -10.43 -0.19
N GLU A 143 -11.17 -9.69 0.57
CA GLU A 143 -11.41 -9.47 1.99
C GLU A 143 -12.66 -8.63 2.26
N LEU A 144 -12.91 -7.57 1.49
CA LEU A 144 -14.14 -6.78 1.61
C LEU A 144 -15.38 -7.65 1.35
N GLU A 145 -15.32 -8.53 0.35
CA GLU A 145 -16.41 -9.46 0.06
C GLU A 145 -16.60 -10.50 1.17
N ARG A 146 -15.50 -11.10 1.65
CA ARG A 146 -15.52 -12.13 2.71
C ARG A 146 -16.03 -11.59 4.04
N SER A 147 -15.61 -10.39 4.42
CA SER A 147 -15.94 -9.78 5.71
C SER A 147 -17.25 -8.97 5.71
N GLY A 148 -17.83 -8.71 4.52
CA GLY A 148 -18.99 -7.84 4.38
C GLY A 148 -18.68 -6.36 4.55
N LYS A 149 -17.41 -6.00 4.59
CA LYS A 149 -16.92 -4.62 4.67
C LYS A 149 -17.04 -3.91 3.32
N SER A 150 -16.90 -2.58 3.30
CA SER A 150 -17.22 -1.76 2.12
C SER A 150 -16.01 -1.08 1.49
N THR A 151 -15.12 -0.52 2.29
CA THR A 151 -14.05 0.36 1.81
C THR A 151 -12.67 -0.15 2.17
N ALA A 152 -11.75 -0.01 1.24
CA ALA A 152 -10.35 -0.36 1.50
C ALA A 152 -9.40 0.65 0.88
N LEU A 153 -8.24 0.82 1.51
CA LEU A 153 -7.12 1.56 0.96
C LEU A 153 -5.91 0.65 0.80
N THR A 154 -5.42 0.55 -0.44
CA THR A 154 -4.15 -0.12 -0.74
C THR A 154 -3.05 0.91 -0.96
N THR A 155 -1.84 0.64 -0.47
CA THR A 155 -0.70 1.53 -0.64
C THR A 155 0.62 0.78 -0.74
N LEU A 156 1.59 1.38 -1.43
CA LEU A 156 2.93 0.84 -1.63
C LEU A 156 3.97 1.96 -1.52
N CYS A 157 5.11 1.64 -0.92
CA CYS A 157 6.31 2.44 -1.13
C CYS A 157 6.96 2.07 -2.47
N ILE A 158 7.64 3.02 -3.06
CA ILE A 158 8.34 2.88 -4.33
C ILE A 158 9.76 3.41 -4.14
N GLY A 159 10.74 2.76 -4.72
CA GLY A 159 12.14 3.18 -4.66
C GLY A 159 12.35 4.66 -5.00
N ALA A 160 13.40 5.26 -4.49
CA ALA A 160 13.71 6.69 -4.58
C ALA A 160 12.71 7.62 -3.87
N GLY A 161 12.01 7.13 -2.85
CA GLY A 161 11.14 7.95 -2.00
C GLY A 161 9.81 8.32 -2.63
N MET A 162 9.17 7.37 -3.29
CA MET A 162 7.82 7.56 -3.83
C MET A 162 6.80 6.70 -3.10
N GLY A 163 5.53 7.03 -3.24
CA GLY A 163 4.40 6.25 -2.76
C GLY A 163 3.18 6.36 -3.65
N THR A 164 2.37 5.32 -3.64
CA THR A 164 1.07 5.31 -4.31
C THR A 164 0.00 4.76 -3.38
N ALA A 165 -1.23 5.25 -3.53
CA ALA A 165 -2.38 4.75 -2.80
C ALA A 165 -3.61 4.71 -3.70
N THR A 166 -4.46 3.71 -3.47
CA THR A 166 -5.74 3.54 -4.16
C THR A 166 -6.83 3.21 -3.14
N ILE A 167 -7.93 3.95 -3.19
CA ILE A 167 -9.13 3.67 -2.40
C ILE A 167 -10.13 3.00 -3.31
N ILE A 168 -10.64 1.86 -2.88
CA ILE A 168 -11.74 1.15 -3.52
C ILE A 168 -12.95 1.02 -2.60
N GLU A 169 -14.11 0.94 -3.20
CA GLU A 169 -15.37 0.64 -2.54
C GLU A 169 -16.04 -0.54 -3.23
N ARG A 170 -16.40 -1.55 -2.45
CA ARG A 170 -17.14 -2.71 -2.95
C ARG A 170 -18.50 -2.26 -3.47
N VAL A 171 -18.90 -2.76 -4.65
CA VAL A 171 -20.25 -2.59 -5.19
C VAL A 171 -21.05 -3.86 -4.94
N ASN A 172 -22.28 -3.70 -4.46
CA ASN A 172 -23.19 -4.80 -4.15
C ASN A 172 -23.87 -5.36 -5.40
#